data_1905d894e74a8cd783e4e9844ad8eceb
#
_entry.id   1905d894e74a8cd783e4e9844ad8eceb
#
_cell.length_a   1.000
_cell.length_b   1.000
_cell.length_c   1.000
_cell.angle_alpha   90.00
_cell.angle_beta   90.00
_cell.angle_gamma   90.00
#
_symmetry.space_group_name_H-M   'P 1'
#
loop_
_entity.id
_entity.type
_entity.pdbx_description
1 polymer ?
#
loop_
_entity_poly.entity_id
_entity_poly.type
_entity_poly.pdbx_seq_one_letter_code
_entity_poly.pdbx_strand_id
1 'polypeptide(L)'
;MSDKEFLDLAESTINAIEAAMDRLNDEDLIDVECKRSGNVLEIEFIDNGSKIIINSQAPMKEMWVAAKAGGFHYKHQGGVWINTRDGSELFAALSALASAQGGADITL
;
A
#
# COMPACT_ATOMS: atom_id res chain seq x y z
N MET A 1 16.86 8.68 -10.38
CA MET A 1 16.62 8.61 -8.93
C MET A 1 17.73 7.82 -8.25
N SER A 2 18.36 8.39 -7.25
CA SER A 2 19.38 7.67 -6.47
C SER A 2 18.72 6.68 -5.52
N ASP A 3 19.51 5.74 -4.98
CA ASP A 3 19.02 4.78 -3.99
C ASP A 3 18.50 5.50 -2.75
N LYS A 4 19.18 6.56 -2.30
CA LYS A 4 18.75 7.34 -1.14
C LYS A 4 17.42 8.05 -1.42
N GLU A 5 17.28 8.66 -2.57
CA GLU A 5 16.03 9.33 -2.96
C GLU A 5 14.88 8.33 -3.02
N PHE A 6 15.13 7.14 -3.59
CA PHE A 6 14.12 6.08 -3.65
C PHE A 6 13.71 5.63 -2.24
N LEU A 7 14.68 5.35 -1.37
CA LEU A 7 14.41 4.84 -0.01
C LEU A 7 13.63 5.87 0.82
N ASP A 8 14.01 7.15 0.74
CA ASP A 8 13.30 8.22 1.45
C ASP A 8 11.86 8.35 0.96
N LEU A 9 11.67 8.29 -0.35
CA LEU A 9 10.36 8.41 -0.98
C LEU A 9 9.48 7.18 -0.66
N ALA A 10 10.05 5.99 -0.71
CA ALA A 10 9.34 4.76 -0.40
C ALA A 10 8.91 4.74 1.09
N GLU A 11 9.80 5.14 2.00
CA GLU A 11 9.48 5.22 3.42
C GLU A 11 8.35 6.21 3.68
N SER A 12 8.44 7.39 3.09
CA SER A 12 7.39 8.40 3.21
C SER A 12 6.04 7.88 2.70
N THR A 13 6.06 7.15 1.59
CA THR A 13 4.84 6.58 0.98
C THR A 13 4.24 5.49 1.87
N ILE A 14 5.05 4.58 2.37
CA ILE A 14 4.58 3.51 3.27
C ILE A 14 4.04 4.09 4.57
N ASN A 15 4.70 5.12 5.12
CA ASN A 15 4.21 5.84 6.30
C ASN A 15 2.84 6.46 6.06
N ALA A 16 2.63 7.06 4.89
CA ALA A 16 1.35 7.67 4.52
C ALA A 16 0.24 6.63 4.40
N ILE A 17 0.55 5.45 3.84
CA ILE A 17 -0.40 4.35 3.71
C ILE A 17 -0.80 3.84 5.10
N GLU A 18 0.18 3.62 5.97
CA GLU A 18 -0.07 3.17 7.35
C GLU A 18 -0.94 4.17 8.10
N ALA A 19 -0.64 5.45 8.01
CA ALA A 19 -1.42 6.51 8.66
C ALA A 19 -2.85 6.55 8.15
N ALA A 20 -3.06 6.37 6.83
CA ALA A 20 -4.38 6.33 6.24
C ALA A 20 -5.19 5.14 6.74
N MET A 21 -4.58 3.96 6.83
CA MET A 21 -5.24 2.75 7.32
C MET A 21 -5.59 2.88 8.81
N ASP A 22 -4.69 3.42 9.62
CA ASP A 22 -4.94 3.66 11.05
C ASP A 22 -6.10 4.63 11.25
N ARG A 23 -6.17 5.68 10.44
CA ARG A 23 -7.27 6.65 10.50
C ARG A 23 -8.60 5.99 10.17
N LEU A 24 -8.64 5.18 9.12
CA LEU A 24 -9.87 4.47 8.72
C LEU A 24 -10.32 3.49 9.81
N ASN A 25 -9.38 2.83 10.46
CA ASN A 25 -9.65 1.94 11.59
C ASN A 25 -10.20 2.72 12.80
N ASP A 26 -9.59 3.86 13.12
CA ASP A 26 -10.03 4.72 14.22
C ASP A 26 -11.42 5.30 13.99
N GLU A 27 -11.78 5.53 12.73
CA GLU A 27 -13.11 6.02 12.34
C GLU A 27 -14.15 4.90 12.20
N ASP A 28 -13.79 3.66 12.54
CA ASP A 28 -14.63 2.46 12.45
C ASP A 28 -15.15 2.17 11.03
N LEU A 29 -14.44 2.63 10.01
CA LEU A 29 -14.79 2.35 8.62
C LEU A 29 -14.34 0.96 8.19
N ILE A 30 -13.23 0.48 8.75
CA ILE A 30 -12.71 -0.87 8.57
C ILE A 30 -12.08 -1.34 9.87
N ASP A 31 -11.92 -2.65 10.01
CA ASP A 31 -11.22 -3.25 11.15
C ASP A 31 -9.93 -3.89 10.64
N VAL A 32 -8.81 -3.19 10.82
CA VAL A 32 -7.49 -3.61 10.34
C VAL A 32 -6.46 -3.51 11.43
N GLU A 33 -5.43 -4.35 11.34
CA GLU A 33 -4.23 -4.25 12.14
C GLU A 33 -3.03 -4.08 11.21
N CYS A 34 -2.25 -3.03 11.44
CA CYS A 34 -1.05 -2.76 10.67
C CYS A 34 0.19 -3.18 11.44
N LYS A 35 1.11 -3.87 10.77
CA LYS A 35 2.41 -4.24 11.32
C LYS A 35 3.49 -3.69 10.41
N ARG A 36 4.42 -2.93 10.98
CA ARG A 36 5.53 -2.36 10.24
C ARG A 36 6.83 -3.03 10.62
N SER A 37 7.60 -3.47 9.63
CA SER A 37 8.93 -4.04 9.83
C SER A 37 9.86 -3.51 8.74
N GLY A 38 10.61 -2.45 9.07
CA GLY A 38 11.51 -1.81 8.10
C GLY A 38 10.77 -1.32 6.87
N ASN A 39 11.09 -1.89 5.72
CA ASN A 39 10.51 -1.53 4.43
C ASN A 39 9.24 -2.35 4.08
N VAL A 40 8.66 -3.05 5.05
CA VAL A 40 7.48 -3.87 4.84
C VAL A 40 6.34 -3.38 5.73
N LEU A 41 5.16 -3.20 5.15
CA LEU A 41 3.92 -2.92 5.86
C LEU A 41 2.94 -4.05 5.58
N GLU A 42 2.47 -4.71 6.64
CA GLU A 42 1.45 -5.73 6.56
C GLU A 42 0.15 -5.16 7.12
N ILE A 43 -0.91 -5.22 6.31
CA ILE A 43 -2.25 -4.79 6.71
C ILE A 43 -3.12 -6.05 6.77
N GLU A 44 -3.62 -6.37 7.96
CA GLU A 44 -4.50 -7.52 8.16
C GLU A 44 -5.93 -7.04 8.37
N PHE A 45 -6.86 -7.60 7.59
CA PHE A 45 -8.29 -7.35 7.72
C PHE A 45 -8.84 -8.35 8.72
N ILE A 46 -9.22 -7.86 9.91
CA ILE A 46 -9.52 -8.72 11.07
C ILE A 46 -10.73 -9.61 10.82
N ASP A 47 -11.77 -9.11 10.14
CA ASP A 47 -13.02 -9.83 9.93
C ASP A 47 -12.85 -11.11 9.12
N ASN A 48 -11.89 -11.14 8.17
CA ASN A 48 -11.72 -12.30 7.28
C ASN A 48 -10.30 -12.84 7.25
N GLY A 49 -9.37 -12.22 7.97
CA GLY A 49 -7.97 -12.65 8.03
C GLY A 49 -7.16 -12.41 6.76
N SER A 50 -7.72 -11.73 5.77
CA SER A 50 -6.98 -11.44 4.54
C SER A 50 -5.97 -10.32 4.78
N LYS A 51 -4.95 -10.25 3.92
CA LYS A 51 -3.85 -9.30 4.08
C LYS A 51 -3.53 -8.55 2.80
N ILE A 52 -3.01 -7.34 2.97
CA ILE A 52 -2.32 -6.59 1.91
C ILE A 52 -0.93 -6.32 2.44
N ILE A 53 0.10 -6.69 1.68
CA ILE A 53 1.49 -6.49 2.07
C ILE A 53 2.14 -5.55 1.06
N ILE A 54 2.76 -4.49 1.59
CA ILE A 54 3.43 -3.47 0.78
C ILE A 54 4.89 -3.46 1.16
N ASN A 55 5.78 -3.54 0.16
CA ASN A 55 7.20 -3.42 0.43
C ASN A 55 7.93 -2.67 -0.68
N SER A 56 9.06 -2.06 -0.32
CA SER A 56 9.92 -1.39 -1.29
C SER A 56 11.02 -2.35 -1.74
N GLN A 57 11.35 -2.29 -3.05
CA GLN A 57 12.40 -3.09 -3.67
C GLN A 57 13.45 -2.14 -4.25
N ALA A 58 14.45 -1.81 -3.46
CA ALA A 58 15.47 -0.82 -3.82
C ALA A 58 16.26 -1.17 -5.10
N PRO A 59 16.69 -2.43 -5.32
CA PRO A 59 17.42 -2.76 -6.55
C PRO A 59 16.65 -2.45 -7.82
N MET A 60 15.33 -2.56 -7.79
CA MET A 60 14.45 -2.32 -8.93
C MET A 60 13.81 -0.94 -8.90
N LYS A 61 13.95 -0.21 -7.79
CA LYS A 61 13.29 1.07 -7.54
C LYS A 61 11.78 0.97 -7.75
N GLU A 62 11.19 -0.10 -7.18
CA GLU A 62 9.77 -0.38 -7.28
C GLU A 62 9.13 -0.50 -5.90
N MET A 63 7.85 -0.20 -5.84
CA MET A 63 7.00 -0.52 -4.69
C MET A 63 6.16 -1.74 -5.07
N TRP A 64 6.17 -2.78 -4.25
CA TRP A 64 5.44 -4.01 -4.50
C TRP A 64 4.26 -4.13 -3.55
N VAL A 65 3.12 -4.56 -4.10
CA VAL A 65 1.88 -4.79 -3.35
C VAL A 65 1.43 -6.22 -3.60
N ALA A 66 1.23 -6.98 -2.52
CA ALA A 66 0.64 -8.31 -2.59
C ALA A 66 -0.72 -8.26 -1.88
N ALA A 67 -1.77 -8.65 -2.59
CA ALA A 67 -3.13 -8.62 -2.09
C ALA A 67 -3.85 -9.90 -2.51
N LYS A 68 -5.08 -10.09 -2.06
CA LYS A 68 -5.89 -11.24 -2.42
C LYS A 68 -6.09 -11.32 -3.95
N ALA A 69 -6.20 -10.19 -4.62
CA ALA A 69 -6.38 -10.12 -6.07
C ALA A 69 -5.10 -10.43 -6.86
N GLY A 70 -3.92 -10.40 -6.25
CA GLY A 70 -2.66 -10.68 -6.93
C GLY A 70 -1.51 -9.81 -6.47
N GLY A 71 -0.40 -9.85 -7.20
CA GLY A 71 0.79 -9.05 -6.95
C GLY A 71 0.94 -7.94 -7.99
N PHE A 72 1.32 -6.75 -7.52
CA PHE A 72 1.40 -5.56 -8.37
C PHE A 72 2.69 -4.81 -8.09
N HIS A 73 3.33 -4.27 -9.12
CA HIS A 73 4.57 -3.50 -9.04
C HIS A 73 4.33 -2.06 -9.50
N TYR A 74 4.88 -1.11 -8.77
CA TYR A 74 4.70 0.32 -9.03
C TYR A 74 6.04 1.02 -9.14
N LYS A 75 6.19 1.91 -10.14
CA LYS A 75 7.34 2.79 -10.29
C LYS A 75 6.92 4.23 -10.08
N HIS A 76 7.83 5.04 -9.53
CA HIS A 76 7.56 6.45 -9.28
C HIS A 76 7.76 7.24 -10.57
N GLN A 77 6.71 7.90 -11.03
CA GLN A 77 6.72 8.72 -12.25
C GLN A 77 5.80 9.93 -12.06
N GLY A 78 6.30 11.11 -12.39
CA GLY A 78 5.48 12.33 -12.35
C GLY A 78 4.90 12.64 -10.97
N GLY A 79 5.59 12.30 -9.91
CA GLY A 79 5.16 12.58 -8.54
C GLY A 79 4.25 11.52 -7.92
N VAL A 80 3.93 10.44 -8.64
CA VAL A 80 3.05 9.37 -8.17
C VAL A 80 3.65 8.00 -8.48
N TRP A 81 3.14 6.97 -7.79
CA TRP A 81 3.52 5.58 -8.04
C TRP A 81 2.56 4.97 -9.05
N ILE A 82 3.08 4.48 -10.16
CA ILE A 82 2.31 3.98 -11.31
C ILE A 82 2.55 2.48 -11.49
N ASN A 83 1.47 1.72 -11.63
CA ASN A 83 1.51 0.29 -11.90
C ASN A 83 2.22 0.04 -13.23
N THR A 84 3.20 -0.87 -13.22
CA THR A 84 4.04 -1.13 -14.40
C THR A 84 3.30 -1.85 -15.54
N ARG A 85 2.10 -2.37 -15.27
CA ARG A 85 1.30 -3.10 -16.27
C ARG A 85 0.16 -2.26 -16.83
N ASP A 86 -0.65 -1.64 -15.95
CA ASP A 86 -1.89 -0.98 -16.36
C ASP A 86 -1.90 0.53 -16.17
N GLY A 87 -0.85 1.10 -15.59
CA GLY A 87 -0.75 2.54 -15.41
C GLY A 87 -1.61 3.10 -14.28
N SER A 88 -2.24 2.27 -13.46
CA SER A 88 -3.04 2.75 -12.34
C SER A 88 -2.15 3.31 -11.23
N GLU A 89 -2.70 4.26 -10.47
CA GLU A 89 -1.97 4.93 -9.38
C GLU A 89 -2.13 4.13 -8.07
N LEU A 90 -1.07 4.09 -7.26
CA LEU A 90 -0.97 3.26 -6.07
C LEU A 90 -2.09 3.47 -5.06
N PHE A 91 -2.38 4.73 -4.68
CA PHE A 91 -3.41 5.00 -3.67
C PHE A 91 -4.82 4.67 -4.18
N ALA A 92 -5.08 4.92 -5.45
CA ALA A 92 -6.34 4.53 -6.08
C ALA A 92 -6.50 3.01 -6.11
N ALA A 93 -5.42 2.29 -6.46
CA ALA A 93 -5.42 0.84 -6.48
C ALA A 93 -5.59 0.26 -5.06
N LEU A 94 -4.89 0.82 -4.07
CA LEU A 94 -5.03 0.39 -2.68
C LEU A 94 -6.43 0.65 -2.14
N SER A 95 -7.05 1.75 -2.52
CA SER A 95 -8.43 2.05 -2.15
C SER A 95 -9.38 0.96 -2.65
N ALA A 96 -9.23 0.55 -3.91
CA ALA A 96 -10.04 -0.51 -4.50
C ALA A 96 -9.78 -1.87 -3.83
N LEU A 97 -8.51 -2.22 -3.60
CA LEU A 97 -8.13 -3.47 -2.95
C LEU A 97 -8.63 -3.54 -1.51
N ALA A 98 -8.46 -2.45 -0.76
CA ALA A 98 -8.92 -2.37 0.62
C ALA A 98 -10.44 -2.40 0.72
N SER A 99 -11.14 -1.76 -0.21
CA SER A 99 -12.61 -1.80 -0.27
C SER A 99 -13.10 -3.22 -0.50
N ALA A 100 -12.48 -3.94 -1.43
CA ALA A 100 -12.85 -5.32 -1.73
C ALA A 100 -12.59 -6.26 -0.54
N GLN A 101 -11.42 -6.16 0.10
CA GLN A 101 -11.04 -7.03 1.21
C GLN A 101 -11.71 -6.64 2.52
N GLY A 102 -11.94 -5.36 2.74
CA GLY A 102 -12.57 -4.84 3.96
C GLY A 102 -14.09 -4.84 3.93
N GLY A 103 -14.69 -5.07 2.78
CA GLY A 103 -16.15 -5.10 2.65
C GLY A 103 -16.82 -3.74 2.85
N ALA A 104 -16.12 -2.65 2.60
CA ALA A 104 -16.62 -1.28 2.75
C ALA A 104 -16.10 -0.42 1.61
N ASP A 105 -16.77 0.70 1.34
CA ASP A 105 -16.31 1.66 0.32
C ASP A 105 -15.30 2.60 0.96
N ILE A 106 -14.02 2.39 0.65
CA ILE A 106 -12.89 3.05 1.30
C ILE A 106 -12.10 3.86 0.28
N THR A 107 -11.66 5.04 0.69
CA THR A 107 -10.71 5.86 -0.08
C THR A 107 -9.54 6.23 0.83
N LEU A 108 -8.34 5.88 0.38
CA LEU A 108 -7.11 6.24 1.09
C LEU A 108 -6.68 7.68 0.82
#